data_9cf527890033df16a22da22b95f25056
#
_entry.id   9cf527890033df16a22da22b95f25056
#
_cell.length_a   1.000
_cell.length_b   1.000
_cell.length_c   1.000
_cell.angle_alpha   90.00
_cell.angle_beta   90.00
_cell.angle_gamma   90.00
#
_symmetry.space_group_name_H-M   'P 1'
#
loop_
_entity.id
_entity.type
_entity.pdbx_description
1 polymer ?
#
loop_
_entity_poly.entity_id
_entity_poly.type
_entity_poly.pdbx_seq_one_letter_code
_entity_poly.pdbx_strand_id
1 'polypeptide(L)'
;MLGPVPLSRRELLGALGAASGSTLLWALGCGGPVRPPSTPARVSGEVRTWLRDAVARLAAAFPAVHVLAVSRQRTTAAVDVLGAGVARARRDGVVLAVRERSGRWREQVTSELTQAGIAAAVRALAGASPRRASLELGEPPPLPPEPAALDDRALRERCEQITRLDGKLSSRIVYAAALVDVDDAHVWSISPAHDREQRLVRVRKQALRAAWNGTRPVVTEAERGWTGGVDDLDLPREAVEQATEDALLLMTPGAFEDKERVVVLDPPLAASLVDAGARALLTSAAARRPEVRRRLEAPPPLPAILAIADDPTAPGAYGGFQFDDEGVPAAPIALVEGGRIAGALADRAAGGSGGRGRRPGHVGAVEPAPSHLRVAPGAAPHAALRDEGLLLEGAIGAAVDPGTGRAVIGAARARELKGGEPTGRVYADVELAGDLFALLGQVSGVARETVALPYRDEAGGEPRWRSVEAPHLRTRGFVRARRRRA
;
A
#
# COMPACT_ATOMS: atom_id res chain seq x y z
N MET A 1 -43.20 -7.33 7.66
CA MET A 1 -42.47 -6.95 6.43
C MET A 1 -42.07 -5.50 6.58
N LEU A 2 -40.83 -5.24 7.03
CA LEU A 2 -40.27 -3.89 7.02
C LEU A 2 -39.69 -3.70 5.62
N GLY A 3 -40.28 -2.79 4.83
CA GLY A 3 -39.75 -2.39 3.53
C GLY A 3 -38.33 -1.80 3.68
N PRO A 4 -37.54 -1.77 2.60
CA PRO A 4 -36.21 -1.19 2.65
C PRO A 4 -36.32 0.29 3.03
N VAL A 5 -35.65 0.66 4.13
CA VAL A 5 -35.52 2.07 4.50
C VAL A 5 -34.62 2.71 3.42
N PRO A 6 -35.11 3.67 2.64
CA PRO A 6 -34.30 4.30 1.61
C PRO A 6 -33.23 5.17 2.30
N LEU A 7 -32.01 4.68 2.35
CA LEU A 7 -30.87 5.51 2.73
C LEU A 7 -30.73 6.66 1.73
N SER A 8 -30.62 7.87 2.22
CA SER A 8 -30.23 8.97 1.34
C SER A 8 -28.81 8.73 0.81
N ARG A 9 -28.54 9.21 -0.42
CA ARG A 9 -27.20 9.15 -1.02
C ARG A 9 -26.11 9.62 -0.05
N ARG A 10 -26.38 10.64 0.76
CA ARG A 10 -25.46 11.23 1.72
C ARG A 10 -25.15 10.29 2.89
N GLU A 11 -26.17 9.60 3.41
CA GLU A 11 -26.02 8.63 4.50
C GLU A 11 -25.25 7.38 4.05
N LEU A 12 -25.58 6.87 2.85
CA LEU A 12 -24.86 5.75 2.26
C LEU A 12 -23.40 6.10 1.97
N LEU A 13 -23.14 7.24 1.36
CA LEU A 13 -21.77 7.71 1.06
C LEU A 13 -20.97 8.05 2.32
N GLY A 14 -21.62 8.59 3.36
CA GLY A 14 -20.98 8.84 4.66
C GLY A 14 -20.56 7.54 5.35
N ALA A 15 -21.42 6.52 5.31
CA ALA A 15 -21.12 5.20 5.89
C ALA A 15 -20.04 4.44 5.09
N LEU A 16 -20.06 4.55 3.75
CA LEU A 16 -19.06 3.97 2.87
C LEU A 16 -17.70 4.69 3.00
N GLY A 17 -17.70 6.01 3.11
CA GLY A 17 -16.49 6.81 3.33
C GLY A 17 -15.79 6.49 4.64
N ALA A 18 -16.53 6.18 5.69
CA ALA A 18 -16.00 5.74 6.98
C ALA A 18 -15.43 4.31 6.94
N ALA A 19 -15.91 3.46 6.04
CA ALA A 19 -15.52 2.05 5.94
C ALA A 19 -14.40 1.78 4.92
N SER A 20 -14.36 2.55 3.83
CA SER A 20 -13.50 2.25 2.66
C SER A 20 -12.39 3.28 2.37
N GLY A 21 -12.25 4.31 3.23
CA GLY A 21 -11.33 5.41 2.95
C GLY A 21 -11.79 6.29 1.76
N SER A 22 -11.47 7.56 1.80
CA SER A 22 -12.01 8.68 1.01
C SER A 22 -12.01 8.59 -0.53
N THR A 23 -11.54 7.51 -1.13
CA THR A 23 -11.33 7.40 -2.58
C THR A 23 -12.62 7.32 -3.41
N LEU A 24 -13.66 6.65 -2.89
CA LEU A 24 -14.95 6.49 -3.59
C LEU A 24 -15.72 7.81 -3.75
N LEU A 25 -15.69 8.65 -2.71
CA LEU A 25 -16.38 9.94 -2.71
C LEU A 25 -15.85 10.91 -3.78
N TRP A 26 -14.57 10.78 -4.13
CA TRP A 26 -13.93 11.60 -5.17
C TRP A 26 -14.27 11.15 -6.59
N ALA A 27 -14.35 9.86 -6.83
CA ALA A 27 -14.65 9.30 -8.15
C ALA A 27 -16.11 9.54 -8.56
N LEU A 28 -17.03 9.68 -7.60
CA LEU A 28 -18.46 9.82 -7.80
C LEU A 28 -18.98 11.26 -7.89
N GLY A 29 -18.10 12.23 -8.08
CA GLY A 29 -18.50 13.57 -8.53
C GLY A 29 -18.93 14.58 -7.46
N CYS A 30 -18.36 14.53 -6.26
CA CYS A 30 -18.42 15.65 -5.32
C CYS A 30 -17.46 16.81 -5.69
N GLY A 31 -16.72 16.68 -6.79
CA GLY A 31 -15.96 17.75 -7.42
C GLY A 31 -16.64 18.17 -8.72
N GLY A 32 -16.84 19.49 -8.92
CA GLY A 32 -17.32 20.02 -10.18
C GLY A 32 -16.49 19.55 -11.39
N PRO A 33 -16.90 19.83 -12.63
CA PRO A 33 -16.26 19.31 -13.82
C PRO A 33 -14.77 19.67 -13.81
N VAL A 34 -13.95 18.68 -13.47
CA VAL A 34 -12.50 18.82 -13.57
C VAL A 34 -12.22 18.89 -15.06
N ARG A 35 -11.77 20.04 -15.54
CA ARG A 35 -11.24 20.18 -16.89
C ARG A 35 -10.25 19.04 -17.09
N PRO A 36 -10.39 18.20 -18.13
CA PRO A 36 -9.39 17.18 -18.40
C PRO A 36 -8.04 17.87 -18.49
N PRO A 37 -7.02 17.42 -17.75
CA PRO A 37 -5.68 17.96 -17.93
C PRO A 37 -5.33 17.75 -19.40
N SER A 38 -4.82 18.81 -20.03
CA SER A 38 -4.21 18.71 -21.35
C SER A 38 -3.30 17.50 -21.38
N THR A 39 -3.28 16.77 -22.48
CA THR A 39 -2.47 15.57 -22.77
C THR A 39 -1.17 15.59 -21.94
N PRO A 40 -0.77 14.50 -21.29
CA PRO A 40 0.46 14.50 -20.50
C PRO A 40 1.56 15.05 -21.38
N ALA A 41 2.10 16.23 -21.04
CA ALA A 41 3.28 16.69 -21.68
C ALA A 41 4.28 15.57 -21.44
N ARG A 42 4.69 14.85 -22.49
CA ARG A 42 5.89 14.03 -22.44
C ARG A 42 6.89 14.91 -21.72
N VAL A 43 7.38 14.43 -20.59
CA VAL A 43 8.50 15.12 -19.97
C VAL A 43 9.61 14.96 -20.97
N SER A 44 9.81 16.00 -21.73
CA SER A 44 10.70 16.04 -22.87
C SER A 44 12.12 15.82 -22.38
N GLY A 45 13.03 15.40 -23.25
CA GLY A 45 14.46 15.37 -22.97
C GLY A 45 15.00 16.70 -22.40
N GLU A 46 14.27 17.80 -22.57
CA GLU A 46 14.54 19.11 -21.98
C GLU A 46 14.50 19.10 -20.45
N VAL A 47 13.49 18.45 -19.81
CA VAL A 47 13.41 18.40 -18.34
C VAL A 47 14.63 17.70 -17.77
N ARG A 48 15.04 16.61 -18.38
CA ARG A 48 16.25 15.91 -17.95
C ARG A 48 17.49 16.78 -18.07
N THR A 49 17.58 17.57 -19.14
CA THR A 49 18.68 18.55 -19.31
C THR A 49 18.69 19.59 -18.20
N TRP A 50 17.50 20.12 -17.80
CA TRP A 50 17.39 21.06 -16.70
C TRP A 50 17.76 20.45 -15.34
N LEU A 51 17.39 19.19 -15.10
CA LEU A 51 17.75 18.45 -13.88
C LEU A 51 19.26 18.20 -13.82
N ARG A 52 19.89 17.81 -14.92
CA ARG A 52 21.35 17.65 -15.00
C ARG A 52 22.08 18.98 -14.74
N ASP A 53 21.60 20.08 -15.31
CA ASP A 53 22.14 21.43 -15.03
C ASP A 53 22.01 21.81 -13.56
N ALA A 54 20.86 21.49 -12.92
CA ALA A 54 20.66 21.70 -11.49
C ALA A 54 21.67 20.92 -10.64
N VAL A 55 21.89 19.64 -10.96
CA VAL A 55 22.90 18.80 -10.28
C VAL A 55 24.30 19.38 -10.46
N ALA A 56 24.69 19.79 -11.68
CA ALA A 56 26.01 20.38 -11.96
C ALA A 56 26.25 21.65 -11.13
N ARG A 57 25.25 22.52 -11.04
CA ARG A 57 25.33 23.76 -10.23
C ARG A 57 25.44 23.49 -8.74
N LEU A 58 24.64 22.56 -8.21
CA LEU A 58 24.64 22.22 -6.80
C LEU A 58 25.92 21.46 -6.41
N ALA A 59 26.42 20.56 -7.25
CA ALA A 59 27.65 19.80 -7.03
C ALA A 59 28.91 20.69 -6.93
N ALA A 60 28.90 21.87 -7.54
CA ALA A 60 29.99 22.84 -7.38
C ALA A 60 30.03 23.49 -5.97
N ALA A 61 28.94 23.43 -5.22
CA ALA A 61 28.79 24.07 -3.91
C ALA A 61 28.69 23.10 -2.74
N PHE A 62 28.25 21.87 -2.97
CA PHE A 62 27.94 20.88 -1.93
C PHE A 62 28.65 19.55 -2.15
N PRO A 63 29.08 18.85 -1.09
CA PRO A 63 29.81 17.58 -1.19
C PRO A 63 28.96 16.41 -1.69
N ALA A 64 27.63 16.48 -1.56
CA ALA A 64 26.72 15.51 -2.17
C ALA A 64 25.43 16.20 -2.60
N VAL A 65 24.90 15.74 -3.73
CA VAL A 65 23.71 16.28 -4.38
C VAL A 65 22.88 15.13 -4.90
N HIS A 66 21.57 15.24 -4.75
CA HIS A 66 20.60 14.34 -5.33
C HIS A 66 19.37 15.13 -5.79
N VAL A 67 18.90 14.85 -6.98
CA VAL A 67 17.69 15.43 -7.54
C VAL A 67 16.73 14.29 -7.88
N LEU A 68 15.54 14.35 -7.31
CA LEU A 68 14.41 13.46 -7.64
C LEU A 68 13.36 14.29 -8.35
N ALA A 69 12.93 13.88 -9.54
CA ALA A 69 11.79 14.47 -10.21
C ALA A 69 10.71 13.39 -10.46
N VAL A 70 9.47 13.78 -10.32
CA VAL A 70 8.32 12.90 -10.49
C VAL A 70 7.29 13.60 -11.36
N SER A 71 6.83 12.93 -12.42
CA SER A 71 5.63 13.30 -13.16
C SER A 71 4.65 12.14 -13.05
N ARG A 72 3.47 12.39 -12.50
CA ARG A 72 2.49 11.36 -12.19
C ARG A 72 1.13 11.72 -12.74
N GLN A 73 0.49 10.75 -13.37
CA GLN A 73 -0.92 10.82 -13.74
C GLN A 73 -1.69 9.68 -13.08
N ARG A 74 -2.67 10.01 -12.28
CA ARG A 74 -3.62 9.05 -11.72
C ARG A 74 -4.94 9.13 -12.48
N THR A 75 -5.45 7.97 -12.89
CA THR A 75 -6.77 7.81 -13.51
C THR A 75 -7.58 6.85 -12.66
N THR A 76 -8.75 7.27 -12.20
CA THR A 76 -9.68 6.44 -11.43
C THR A 76 -10.97 6.35 -12.22
N ALA A 77 -11.34 5.14 -12.64
CA ALA A 77 -12.66 4.82 -13.16
C ALA A 77 -13.49 4.14 -12.08
N ALA A 78 -14.76 4.47 -12.01
CA ALA A 78 -15.70 3.87 -11.08
C ALA A 78 -17.06 3.66 -11.75
N VAL A 79 -17.72 2.55 -11.38
CA VAL A 79 -19.10 2.24 -11.74
C VAL A 79 -19.81 1.77 -10.49
N ASP A 80 -20.98 2.34 -10.23
CA ASP A 80 -21.88 1.93 -9.16
C ASP A 80 -23.34 1.99 -9.60
N VAL A 81 -24.26 1.75 -8.67
CA VAL A 81 -25.72 1.82 -8.92
C VAL A 81 -26.21 3.22 -9.28
N LEU A 82 -25.41 4.26 -9.10
CA LEU A 82 -25.74 5.67 -9.35
C LEU A 82 -25.17 6.16 -10.68
N GLY A 83 -24.23 5.44 -11.28
CA GLY A 83 -23.64 5.80 -12.56
C GLY A 83 -22.20 5.36 -12.73
N ALA A 84 -21.58 5.89 -13.79
CA ALA A 84 -20.19 5.62 -14.14
C ALA A 84 -19.42 6.93 -14.34
N GLY A 85 -18.15 6.96 -13.92
CA GLY A 85 -17.29 8.13 -14.05
C GLY A 85 -15.84 7.78 -14.21
N VAL A 86 -15.06 8.69 -14.81
CA VAL A 86 -13.60 8.64 -14.87
C VAL A 86 -13.05 9.98 -14.38
N ALA A 87 -12.14 9.93 -13.42
CA ALA A 87 -11.45 11.11 -12.91
C ALA A 87 -9.95 10.99 -13.20
N ARG A 88 -9.31 12.12 -13.52
CA ARG A 88 -7.87 12.21 -13.71
C ARG A 88 -7.27 13.29 -12.84
N ALA A 89 -6.12 12.99 -12.25
CA ALA A 89 -5.32 13.94 -11.52
C ALA A 89 -3.88 13.83 -11.98
N ARG A 90 -3.22 14.98 -12.20
CA ARG A 90 -1.79 15.04 -12.51
C ARG A 90 -1.06 15.77 -11.41
N ARG A 91 0.12 15.27 -11.08
CA ARG A 91 1.03 15.87 -10.12
C ARG A 91 2.45 15.75 -10.60
N ASP A 92 3.11 16.88 -10.70
CA ASP A 92 4.51 16.99 -11.05
C ASP A 92 5.28 17.61 -9.88
N GLY A 93 6.55 17.26 -9.73
CA GLY A 93 7.38 17.88 -8.71
C GLY A 93 8.83 17.48 -8.78
N VAL A 94 9.67 18.31 -8.19
CA VAL A 94 11.11 18.12 -8.08
C VAL A 94 11.55 18.35 -6.66
N VAL A 95 12.40 17.46 -6.17
CA VAL A 95 13.11 17.59 -4.90
C VAL A 95 14.58 17.72 -5.21
N LEU A 96 15.20 18.80 -4.76
CA LEU A 96 16.65 18.99 -4.79
C LEU A 96 17.17 18.79 -3.37
N ALA A 97 18.00 17.81 -3.16
CA ALA A 97 18.61 17.49 -1.88
C ALA A 97 20.11 17.72 -1.95
N VAL A 98 20.65 18.43 -0.96
CA VAL A 98 22.09 18.70 -0.83
C VAL A 98 22.58 18.33 0.55
N ARG A 99 23.79 17.78 0.66
CA ARG A 99 24.46 17.53 1.92
C ARG A 99 25.41 18.65 2.23
N GLU A 100 25.24 19.30 3.36
CA GLU A 100 26.15 20.32 3.85
C GLU A 100 27.45 19.70 4.37
N ARG A 101 28.52 20.49 4.53
CA ARG A 101 29.79 20.04 5.12
C ARG A 101 29.65 19.52 6.57
N SER A 102 28.59 19.98 7.28
CA SER A 102 28.19 19.47 8.58
C SER A 102 27.68 18.01 8.57
N GLY A 103 27.44 17.44 7.37
CA GLY A 103 26.81 16.15 7.16
C GLY A 103 25.28 16.20 7.10
N ARG A 104 24.68 17.34 7.39
CA ARG A 104 23.22 17.53 7.37
C ARG A 104 22.72 17.60 5.94
N TRP A 105 21.60 16.92 5.66
CA TRP A 105 20.84 17.07 4.42
C TRP A 105 19.87 18.23 4.50
N ARG A 106 19.77 18.97 3.42
CA ARG A 106 18.83 20.07 3.22
C ARG A 106 18.11 19.86 1.91
N GLU A 107 16.81 20.15 1.87
CA GLU A 107 15.98 19.91 0.69
C GLU A 107 15.22 21.17 0.29
N GLN A 108 15.02 21.33 -1.01
CA GLN A 108 14.13 22.29 -1.61
C GLN A 108 13.19 21.55 -2.55
N VAL A 109 11.90 21.79 -2.40
CA VAL A 109 10.84 21.16 -3.19
C VAL A 109 10.17 22.21 -4.07
N THR A 110 9.84 21.83 -5.29
CA THR A 110 8.98 22.61 -6.18
C THR A 110 8.01 21.70 -6.92
N SER A 111 6.76 22.14 -7.08
CA SER A 111 5.75 21.46 -7.91
C SER A 111 5.82 21.92 -9.37
N GLU A 112 6.72 22.87 -9.70
CA GLU A 112 6.91 23.38 -11.05
C GLU A 112 8.03 22.61 -11.77
N LEU A 113 7.65 21.64 -12.60
CA LEU A 113 8.58 20.90 -13.47
C LEU A 113 8.91 21.73 -14.73
N THR A 114 9.42 22.94 -14.51
CA THR A 114 9.83 23.90 -15.53
C THR A 114 11.27 24.35 -15.29
N GLN A 115 11.94 24.85 -16.34
CA GLN A 115 13.30 25.40 -16.21
C GLN A 115 13.35 26.52 -15.14
N ALA A 116 12.36 27.41 -15.11
CA ALA A 116 12.29 28.52 -14.17
C ALA A 116 12.09 28.04 -12.73
N GLY A 117 11.16 27.09 -12.50
CA GLY A 117 10.89 26.49 -11.18
C GLY A 117 12.11 25.76 -10.63
N ILE A 118 12.76 24.91 -11.45
CA ILE A 118 13.99 24.19 -11.06
C ILE A 118 15.12 25.19 -10.75
N ALA A 119 15.33 26.22 -11.59
CA ALA A 119 16.34 27.23 -11.35
C ALA A 119 16.07 28.07 -10.09
N ALA A 120 14.81 28.35 -9.76
CA ALA A 120 14.43 29.01 -8.51
C ALA A 120 14.78 28.14 -7.29
N ALA A 121 14.50 26.84 -7.35
CA ALA A 121 14.84 25.89 -6.29
C ALA A 121 16.36 25.75 -6.10
N VAL A 122 17.15 25.75 -7.19
CA VAL A 122 18.63 25.78 -7.12
C VAL A 122 19.11 27.04 -6.41
N ARG A 123 18.58 28.22 -6.77
CA ARG A 123 18.95 29.48 -6.11
C ARG A 123 18.61 29.50 -4.61
N ALA A 124 17.49 28.92 -4.22
CA ALA A 124 17.11 28.80 -2.81
C ALA A 124 18.11 27.98 -1.98
N LEU A 125 18.75 26.98 -2.58
CA LEU A 125 19.76 26.15 -1.91
C LEU A 125 21.18 26.76 -1.96
N ALA A 126 21.62 27.22 -3.12
CA ALA A 126 23.01 27.57 -3.38
C ALA A 126 23.28 29.08 -3.53
N GLY A 127 22.24 29.94 -3.47
CA GLY A 127 22.37 31.38 -3.69
C GLY A 127 22.43 31.76 -5.18
N ALA A 128 22.77 33.02 -5.49
CA ALA A 128 22.44 33.64 -6.77
C ALA A 128 23.21 33.14 -8.02
N SER A 129 24.38 32.49 -7.89
CA SER A 129 25.13 32.03 -9.07
C SER A 129 26.18 30.95 -8.73
N PRO A 130 25.80 29.73 -8.49
CA PRO A 130 26.79 28.68 -8.29
C PRO A 130 27.55 28.42 -9.61
N ARG A 131 28.87 28.19 -9.50
CA ARG A 131 29.68 27.65 -10.61
C ARG A 131 29.08 26.28 -11.00
N ARG A 132 29.38 25.82 -12.22
CA ARG A 132 29.01 24.48 -12.67
C ARG A 132 30.17 23.52 -12.45
N ALA A 133 29.88 22.33 -11.91
CA ALA A 133 30.81 21.21 -11.96
C ALA A 133 30.69 20.48 -13.30
N SER A 134 31.80 19.93 -13.81
CA SER A 134 31.74 18.96 -14.89
C SER A 134 31.14 17.65 -14.37
N LEU A 135 30.14 17.13 -15.06
CA LEU A 135 29.49 15.86 -14.73
C LEU A 135 29.61 14.92 -15.94
N GLU A 136 30.21 13.77 -15.73
CA GLU A 136 30.24 12.68 -16.71
C GLU A 136 29.14 11.68 -16.34
N LEU A 137 27.91 12.01 -16.71
CA LEU A 137 26.77 11.11 -16.49
C LEU A 137 26.56 10.25 -17.74
N GLY A 138 26.58 8.94 -17.57
CA GLY A 138 26.22 7.99 -18.61
C GLY A 138 24.77 8.18 -19.10
N GLU A 139 24.43 7.61 -20.24
CA GLU A 139 23.05 7.54 -20.68
C GLU A 139 22.28 6.55 -19.80
N PRO A 140 21.02 6.87 -19.39
CA PRO A 140 20.19 5.92 -18.68
C PRO A 140 19.78 4.78 -19.61
N PRO A 141 19.47 3.61 -19.05
CA PRO A 141 18.88 2.54 -19.84
C PRO A 141 17.56 3.02 -20.50
N PRO A 142 17.21 2.48 -21.68
CA PRO A 142 15.96 2.80 -22.33
C PRO A 142 14.78 2.43 -21.44
N LEU A 143 13.78 3.30 -21.41
CA LEU A 143 12.53 3.02 -20.72
C LEU A 143 11.77 1.87 -21.41
N PRO A 144 10.98 1.09 -20.66
CA PRO A 144 10.04 0.18 -21.27
C PRO A 144 9.04 0.96 -22.18
N PRO A 145 8.49 0.31 -23.21
CA PRO A 145 7.54 0.95 -24.11
C PRO A 145 6.35 1.52 -23.35
N GLU A 146 5.83 2.65 -23.83
CA GLU A 146 4.63 3.25 -23.23
C GLU A 146 3.46 2.27 -23.32
N PRO A 147 2.76 1.99 -22.20
CA PRO A 147 1.50 1.27 -22.28
C PRO A 147 0.51 2.07 -23.13
N ALA A 148 -0.37 1.37 -23.82
CA ALA A 148 -1.41 1.99 -24.62
C ALA A 148 -2.20 3.02 -23.80
N ALA A 149 -2.53 4.15 -24.42
CA ALA A 149 -3.35 5.18 -23.76
C ALA A 149 -4.67 4.58 -23.30
N LEU A 150 -5.00 4.77 -22.03
CA LEU A 150 -6.24 4.26 -21.48
C LEU A 150 -7.42 5.12 -21.93
N ASP A 151 -8.30 4.52 -22.72
CA ASP A 151 -9.58 5.13 -23.12
C ASP A 151 -10.58 5.07 -21.95
N ASP A 152 -11.30 6.18 -21.73
CA ASP A 152 -12.33 6.29 -20.70
C ASP A 152 -13.44 5.25 -20.85
N ARG A 153 -13.81 4.94 -22.09
CA ARG A 153 -14.79 3.93 -22.40
C ARG A 153 -14.30 2.54 -21.97
N ALA A 154 -13.08 2.19 -22.36
CA ALA A 154 -12.48 0.91 -22.01
C ALA A 154 -12.36 0.72 -20.50
N LEU A 155 -11.98 1.76 -19.75
CA LEU A 155 -11.92 1.71 -18.29
C LEU A 155 -13.29 1.52 -17.65
N ARG A 156 -14.32 2.20 -18.14
CA ARG A 156 -15.72 1.99 -17.68
C ARG A 156 -16.19 0.58 -17.96
N GLU A 157 -15.97 0.06 -19.16
CA GLU A 157 -16.33 -1.31 -19.54
C GLU A 157 -15.68 -2.34 -18.58
N ARG A 158 -14.43 -2.14 -18.16
CA ARG A 158 -13.77 -3.01 -17.16
C ARG A 158 -14.43 -2.91 -15.78
N CYS A 159 -14.79 -1.72 -15.32
CA CYS A 159 -15.55 -1.58 -14.09
C CYS A 159 -16.92 -2.29 -14.19
N GLU A 160 -17.61 -2.17 -15.30
CA GLU A 160 -18.88 -2.87 -15.53
C GLU A 160 -18.71 -4.38 -15.54
N GLN A 161 -17.62 -4.91 -16.11
CA GLN A 161 -17.30 -6.33 -16.06
C GLN A 161 -17.13 -6.81 -14.62
N ILE A 162 -16.40 -6.04 -13.78
CA ILE A 162 -16.20 -6.35 -12.36
C ILE A 162 -17.53 -6.33 -11.60
N THR A 163 -18.45 -5.39 -11.89
CA THR A 163 -19.76 -5.35 -11.22
C THR A 163 -20.66 -6.53 -11.57
N ARG A 164 -20.39 -7.22 -12.68
CA ARG A 164 -21.17 -8.38 -13.17
C ARG A 164 -20.56 -9.73 -12.80
N LEU A 165 -19.37 -9.75 -12.15
CA LEU A 165 -18.65 -11.00 -11.86
C LEU A 165 -19.46 -11.97 -10.98
N ASP A 166 -20.23 -11.47 -10.04
CA ASP A 166 -21.05 -12.27 -9.13
C ASP A 166 -22.48 -12.53 -9.66
N GLY A 167 -22.71 -12.26 -10.95
CA GLY A 167 -23.99 -12.54 -11.59
C GLY A 167 -25.16 -11.73 -11.02
N LYS A 168 -26.27 -12.40 -10.64
CA LYS A 168 -27.44 -11.74 -10.07
C LYS A 168 -27.24 -11.51 -8.57
N LEU A 169 -27.07 -10.25 -8.18
CA LEU A 169 -26.96 -9.86 -6.78
C LEU A 169 -28.24 -10.16 -5.98
N SER A 170 -28.07 -10.59 -4.74
CA SER A 170 -29.17 -10.68 -3.77
C SER A 170 -29.82 -9.32 -3.56
N SER A 171 -31.18 -9.27 -3.45
CA SER A 171 -31.91 -8.04 -3.11
C SER A 171 -31.51 -7.43 -1.74
N ARG A 172 -30.77 -8.17 -0.92
CA ARG A 172 -30.22 -7.71 0.36
C ARG A 172 -28.91 -6.89 0.20
N ILE A 173 -28.27 -6.96 -0.98
CA ILE A 173 -27.15 -6.08 -1.31
C ILE A 173 -27.73 -4.74 -1.74
N VAL A 174 -27.50 -3.73 -0.92
CA VAL A 174 -28.04 -2.37 -1.12
C VAL A 174 -27.09 -1.49 -1.93
N TYR A 175 -25.82 -1.89 -2.08
CA TYR A 175 -24.85 -1.16 -2.88
C TYR A 175 -23.77 -2.11 -3.42
N ALA A 176 -23.46 -1.90 -4.70
CA ALA A 176 -22.37 -2.56 -5.39
C ALA A 176 -21.61 -1.54 -6.24
N ALA A 177 -20.28 -1.58 -6.18
CA ALA A 177 -19.41 -0.73 -6.98
C ALA A 177 -18.17 -1.47 -7.44
N ALA A 178 -17.59 -0.99 -8.53
CA ALA A 178 -16.27 -1.39 -9.00
C ALA A 178 -15.41 -0.17 -9.27
N LEU A 179 -14.11 -0.31 -8.98
CA LEU A 179 -13.09 0.70 -9.26
C LEU A 179 -11.94 0.09 -10.05
N VAL A 180 -11.39 0.88 -10.96
CA VAL A 180 -10.09 0.66 -11.58
C VAL A 180 -9.26 1.92 -11.40
N ASP A 181 -8.21 1.81 -10.61
CA ASP A 181 -7.23 2.88 -10.36
C ASP A 181 -5.97 2.58 -11.17
N VAL A 182 -5.49 3.56 -11.93
CA VAL A 182 -4.21 3.49 -12.64
C VAL A 182 -3.36 4.68 -12.26
N ASP A 183 -2.18 4.42 -11.71
CA ASP A 183 -1.18 5.41 -11.35
C ASP A 183 0.03 5.23 -12.26
N ASP A 184 0.22 6.14 -13.20
CA ASP A 184 1.35 6.16 -14.13
C ASP A 184 2.32 7.24 -13.68
N ALA A 185 3.47 6.81 -13.17
CA ALA A 185 4.50 7.68 -12.63
C ALA A 185 5.81 7.53 -13.40
N HIS A 186 6.33 8.66 -13.88
CA HIS A 186 7.65 8.81 -14.44
C HIS A 186 8.57 9.43 -13.38
N VAL A 187 9.67 8.77 -13.08
CA VAL A 187 10.57 9.17 -11.99
C VAL A 187 11.99 9.25 -12.49
N TRP A 188 12.66 10.38 -12.22
CA TRP A 188 14.08 10.60 -12.50
C TRP A 188 14.82 10.75 -11.18
N SER A 189 15.98 10.12 -11.10
CA SER A 189 16.91 10.26 -10.00
C SER A 189 18.29 10.58 -10.56
N ILE A 190 18.78 11.79 -10.29
CA ILE A 190 20.04 12.29 -10.84
C ILE A 190 20.93 12.76 -9.70
N SER A 191 22.18 12.32 -9.72
CA SER A 191 23.24 12.75 -8.82
C SER A 191 24.57 12.83 -9.60
N PRO A 192 25.67 13.33 -9.04
CA PRO A 192 26.96 13.23 -9.69
C PRO A 192 27.42 11.80 -10.02
N ALA A 193 26.86 10.78 -9.34
CA ALA A 193 27.24 9.38 -9.50
C ALA A 193 26.29 8.59 -10.41
N HIS A 194 25.09 9.09 -10.71
CA HIS A 194 24.13 8.36 -11.52
C HIS A 194 23.10 9.29 -12.17
N ASP A 195 22.57 8.82 -13.30
CA ASP A 195 21.39 9.35 -13.96
C ASP A 195 20.47 8.18 -14.26
N ARG A 196 19.37 8.07 -13.51
CA ARG A 196 18.43 6.94 -13.55
C ARG A 196 17.03 7.43 -13.83
N GLU A 197 16.30 6.59 -14.53
CA GLU A 197 14.92 6.83 -14.90
C GLU A 197 14.12 5.56 -14.77
N GLN A 198 12.90 5.65 -14.26
CA GLN A 198 11.96 4.53 -14.19
C GLN A 198 10.55 5.01 -14.49
N ARG A 199 9.75 4.13 -15.07
CA ARG A 199 8.32 4.30 -15.21
C ARG A 199 7.61 3.23 -14.40
N LEU A 200 6.66 3.63 -13.61
CA LEU A 200 5.91 2.77 -12.71
C LEU A 200 4.42 2.93 -13.02
N VAL A 201 3.85 1.95 -13.71
CA VAL A 201 2.40 1.90 -13.95
C VAL A 201 1.81 0.94 -12.93
N ARG A 202 1.06 1.46 -11.97
CA ARG A 202 0.40 0.69 -10.92
C ARG A 202 -1.08 0.63 -11.18
N VAL A 203 -1.62 -0.56 -11.18
CA VAL A 203 -3.04 -0.81 -11.37
C VAL A 203 -3.62 -1.42 -10.12
N ARG A 204 -4.82 -0.96 -9.74
CA ARG A 204 -5.62 -1.54 -8.67
C ARG A 204 -7.04 -1.74 -9.17
N LYS A 205 -7.56 -2.95 -9.04
CA LYS A 205 -8.97 -3.28 -9.28
C LYS A 205 -9.64 -3.61 -7.95
N GLN A 206 -10.86 -3.10 -7.74
CA GLN A 206 -11.61 -3.27 -6.51
C GLN A 206 -13.09 -3.46 -6.80
N ALA A 207 -13.71 -4.39 -6.08
CA ALA A 207 -15.16 -4.55 -6.01
C ALA A 207 -15.63 -4.30 -4.58
N LEU A 208 -16.66 -3.49 -4.40
CA LEU A 208 -17.29 -3.19 -3.12
C LEU A 208 -18.70 -3.75 -3.09
N ARG A 209 -19.07 -4.33 -1.96
CA ARG A 209 -20.43 -4.81 -1.70
C ARG A 209 -20.90 -4.32 -0.35
N ALA A 210 -22.13 -3.87 -0.25
CA ALA A 210 -22.72 -3.51 1.02
C ALA A 210 -24.11 -4.13 1.17
N ALA A 211 -24.36 -4.74 2.34
CA ALA A 211 -25.66 -5.20 2.78
C ALA A 211 -26.13 -4.34 3.95
N TRP A 212 -27.46 -4.25 4.16
CA TRP A 212 -28.04 -3.48 5.26
C TRP A 212 -28.51 -4.40 6.38
N ASN A 213 -27.96 -4.29 7.59
CA ASN A 213 -28.30 -5.14 8.72
C ASN A 213 -29.45 -4.64 9.60
N GLY A 214 -30.19 -3.63 9.14
CA GLY A 214 -31.26 -2.98 9.90
C GLY A 214 -30.84 -1.69 10.63
N THR A 215 -29.56 -1.54 10.94
CA THR A 215 -29.00 -0.36 11.64
C THR A 215 -27.89 0.33 10.87
N ARG A 216 -27.10 -0.41 10.09
CA ARG A 216 -25.94 0.11 9.37
C ARG A 216 -25.59 -0.75 8.14
N PRO A 217 -24.86 -0.19 7.17
CA PRO A 217 -24.31 -1.00 6.11
C PRO A 217 -23.16 -1.89 6.65
N VAL A 218 -23.14 -3.10 6.15
CA VAL A 218 -22.01 -4.04 6.26
C VAL A 218 -21.30 -4.01 4.92
N VAL A 219 -20.08 -3.50 4.92
CA VAL A 219 -19.28 -3.31 3.70
C VAL A 219 -18.19 -4.38 3.65
N THR A 220 -18.05 -4.99 2.50
CA THR A 220 -17.00 -5.97 2.17
C THR A 220 -16.38 -5.60 0.83
N GLU A 221 -15.16 -6.05 0.61
CA GLU A 221 -14.41 -5.74 -0.60
C GLU A 221 -13.59 -6.93 -1.10
N ALA A 222 -13.38 -6.94 -2.41
CA ALA A 222 -12.35 -7.74 -3.06
C ALA A 222 -11.44 -6.79 -3.82
N GLU A 223 -10.12 -6.96 -3.71
CA GLU A 223 -9.17 -6.10 -4.39
C GLU A 223 -7.93 -6.84 -4.87
N ARG A 224 -7.34 -6.32 -5.94
CA ARG A 224 -6.01 -6.69 -6.42
C ARG A 224 -5.25 -5.48 -6.92
N GLY A 225 -3.92 -5.51 -6.73
CA GLY A 225 -3.04 -4.47 -7.23
C GLY A 225 -1.73 -5.04 -7.73
N TRP A 226 -1.20 -4.47 -8.81
CA TRP A 226 0.06 -4.88 -9.43
C TRP A 226 0.73 -3.71 -10.16
N THR A 227 1.98 -3.91 -10.54
CA THR A 227 2.70 -3.01 -11.46
C THR A 227 2.69 -3.65 -12.85
N GLY A 228 2.14 -2.94 -13.83
CA GLY A 228 1.97 -3.41 -15.21
C GLY A 228 0.78 -2.78 -15.92
N GLY A 229 0.33 -3.37 -17.02
CA GLY A 229 -0.84 -2.94 -17.79
C GLY A 229 -2.16 -3.21 -17.06
N VAL A 230 -3.21 -2.51 -17.45
CA VAL A 230 -4.53 -2.66 -16.84
C VAL A 230 -5.14 -4.04 -17.10
N ASP A 231 -4.68 -4.72 -18.16
CA ASP A 231 -5.16 -6.02 -18.60
C ASP A 231 -4.27 -7.20 -18.18
N ASP A 232 -3.18 -6.94 -17.47
CA ASP A 232 -2.24 -7.98 -17.06
C ASP A 232 -2.82 -8.89 -15.97
N LEU A 233 -3.73 -8.37 -15.15
CA LEU A 233 -4.39 -9.11 -14.09
C LEU A 233 -5.86 -8.71 -13.96
N ASP A 234 -6.72 -9.71 -13.68
CA ASP A 234 -8.12 -9.50 -13.36
C ASP A 234 -8.42 -9.76 -11.88
N LEU A 235 -9.51 -9.16 -11.41
CA LEU A 235 -10.08 -9.48 -10.12
C LEU A 235 -10.77 -10.85 -10.23
N PRO A 236 -10.38 -11.87 -9.42
CA PRO A 236 -11.00 -13.19 -9.50
C PRO A 236 -12.49 -13.12 -9.20
N ARG A 237 -13.28 -13.85 -9.97
CA ARG A 237 -14.73 -13.96 -9.75
C ARG A 237 -15.04 -14.45 -8.35
N GLU A 238 -14.34 -15.47 -7.92
CA GLU A 238 -14.52 -16.11 -6.60
C GLU A 238 -14.28 -15.11 -5.45
N ALA A 239 -13.34 -14.16 -5.61
CA ALA A 239 -13.09 -13.14 -4.60
C ALA A 239 -14.25 -12.13 -4.50
N VAL A 240 -14.89 -11.81 -5.63
CA VAL A 240 -16.06 -10.91 -5.67
C VAL A 240 -17.31 -11.61 -5.12
N GLU A 241 -17.54 -12.86 -5.50
CA GLU A 241 -18.62 -13.70 -4.96
C GLU A 241 -18.45 -13.87 -3.43
N GLN A 242 -17.23 -14.13 -2.96
CA GLN A 242 -16.94 -14.22 -1.53
C GLN A 242 -17.23 -12.89 -0.81
N ALA A 243 -16.87 -11.74 -1.37
CA ALA A 243 -17.20 -10.45 -0.78
C ALA A 243 -18.72 -10.24 -0.67
N THR A 244 -19.50 -10.71 -1.64
CA THR A 244 -20.98 -10.67 -1.62
C THR A 244 -21.54 -11.57 -0.51
N GLU A 245 -21.09 -12.80 -0.42
CA GLU A 245 -21.48 -13.74 0.63
C GLU A 245 -21.16 -13.21 2.01
N ASP A 246 -19.98 -12.63 2.17
CA ASP A 246 -19.51 -12.05 3.42
C ASP A 246 -20.40 -10.90 3.89
N ALA A 247 -20.80 -10.01 2.98
CA ALA A 247 -21.71 -8.92 3.31
C ALA A 247 -23.06 -9.46 3.85
N LEU A 248 -23.54 -10.58 3.29
CA LEU A 248 -24.78 -11.22 3.71
C LEU A 248 -24.65 -11.96 5.06
N LEU A 249 -23.55 -12.68 5.27
CA LEU A 249 -23.28 -13.40 6.51
C LEU A 249 -23.14 -12.48 7.72
N LEU A 250 -22.49 -11.34 7.52
CA LEU A 250 -22.26 -10.34 8.57
C LEU A 250 -23.50 -9.52 8.96
N MET A 251 -24.64 -9.76 8.33
CA MET A 251 -25.89 -9.09 8.72
C MET A 251 -26.41 -9.55 10.09
N THR A 252 -26.18 -10.80 10.47
CA THR A 252 -26.65 -11.39 11.74
C THR A 252 -25.51 -12.13 12.47
N PRO A 253 -24.53 -11.39 13.01
CA PRO A 253 -23.41 -12.02 13.69
C PRO A 253 -23.83 -12.56 15.06
N GLY A 254 -23.17 -13.65 15.50
CA GLY A 254 -23.30 -14.18 16.86
C GLY A 254 -22.63 -13.28 17.92
N ALA A 255 -22.99 -13.49 19.18
CA ALA A 255 -22.29 -12.89 20.31
C ALA A 255 -20.91 -13.53 20.49
N PHE A 256 -19.87 -12.70 20.70
CA PHE A 256 -18.49 -13.16 20.83
C PHE A 256 -18.02 -13.13 22.29
N GLU A 257 -17.33 -14.19 22.70
CA GLU A 257 -16.68 -14.29 24.01
C GLU A 257 -15.19 -14.02 23.89
N ASP A 258 -14.71 -13.02 24.63
CA ASP A 258 -13.32 -12.60 24.67
C ASP A 258 -12.45 -13.64 25.37
N LYS A 259 -11.48 -14.24 24.67
CA LYS A 259 -10.50 -15.16 25.26
C LYS A 259 -9.30 -15.42 24.37
N GLU A 260 -8.29 -16.05 24.96
CA GLU A 260 -7.15 -16.57 24.20
C GLU A 260 -7.57 -17.78 23.35
N ARG A 261 -7.19 -17.77 22.06
CA ARG A 261 -7.57 -18.82 21.11
C ARG A 261 -6.44 -19.10 20.12
N VAL A 262 -6.44 -20.30 19.58
CA VAL A 262 -5.76 -20.62 18.33
C VAL A 262 -6.54 -19.96 17.21
N VAL A 263 -5.83 -19.27 16.33
CA VAL A 263 -6.41 -18.57 15.19
C VAL A 263 -5.67 -18.90 13.90
N VAL A 264 -6.42 -19.00 12.82
CA VAL A 264 -5.90 -18.99 11.45
C VAL A 264 -6.22 -17.62 10.88
N LEU A 265 -5.19 -16.86 10.53
CA LEU A 265 -5.31 -15.59 9.85
C LEU A 265 -5.42 -15.84 8.35
N ASP A 266 -6.38 -15.24 7.68
CA ASP A 266 -6.40 -15.20 6.23
C ASP A 266 -5.25 -14.32 5.68
N PRO A 267 -4.93 -14.38 4.37
CA PRO A 267 -3.87 -13.57 3.79
C PRO A 267 -3.99 -12.07 4.06
N PRO A 268 -5.17 -11.40 4.00
CA PRO A 268 -5.34 -10.00 4.38
C PRO A 268 -4.93 -9.68 5.82
N LEU A 269 -5.27 -10.52 6.78
CA LEU A 269 -4.91 -10.31 8.18
C LEU A 269 -3.43 -10.58 8.43
N ALA A 270 -2.89 -11.66 7.86
CA ALA A 270 -1.47 -11.97 7.92
C ALA A 270 -0.64 -10.83 7.32
N ALA A 271 -1.04 -10.32 6.15
CA ALA A 271 -0.41 -9.17 5.50
C ALA A 271 -0.47 -7.91 6.36
N SER A 272 -1.63 -7.60 6.97
CA SER A 272 -1.80 -6.44 7.84
C SER A 272 -0.94 -6.51 9.10
N LEU A 273 -0.81 -7.70 9.71
CA LEU A 273 0.07 -7.93 10.86
C LEU A 273 1.54 -7.67 10.50
N VAL A 274 2.00 -8.24 9.38
CA VAL A 274 3.39 -8.12 8.91
C VAL A 274 3.71 -6.68 8.51
N ASP A 275 2.82 -6.01 7.77
CA ASP A 275 2.99 -4.60 7.35
C ASP A 275 3.09 -3.67 8.57
N ALA A 276 2.14 -3.79 9.52
CA ALA A 276 2.14 -2.96 10.72
C ALA A 276 3.39 -3.20 11.58
N GLY A 277 3.82 -4.46 11.70
CA GLY A 277 5.03 -4.85 12.41
C GLY A 277 6.30 -4.30 11.76
N ALA A 278 6.46 -4.47 10.44
CA ALA A 278 7.61 -3.97 9.70
C ALA A 278 7.75 -2.45 9.81
N ARG A 279 6.65 -1.70 9.66
CA ARG A 279 6.64 -0.24 9.79
C ARG A 279 6.96 0.24 11.21
N ALA A 280 6.41 -0.42 12.21
CA ALA A 280 6.55 0.01 13.60
C ALA A 280 7.91 -0.33 14.22
N LEU A 281 8.53 -1.47 13.84
CA LEU A 281 9.70 -2.00 14.51
C LEU A 281 10.90 -2.23 13.58
N LEU A 282 10.70 -2.61 12.32
CA LEU A 282 11.78 -3.06 11.43
C LEU A 282 12.23 -1.96 10.45
N THR A 283 12.20 -0.70 10.87
CA THR A 283 12.76 0.42 10.13
C THR A 283 13.91 1.07 10.89
N SER A 284 14.89 1.62 10.18
CA SER A 284 16.00 2.38 10.79
C SER A 284 15.50 3.58 11.60
N ALA A 285 14.41 4.20 11.20
CA ALA A 285 13.77 5.28 11.94
C ALA A 285 13.17 4.80 13.26
N ALA A 286 12.52 3.63 13.26
CA ALA A 286 11.98 3.02 14.48
C ALA A 286 13.11 2.61 15.43
N ALA A 287 14.19 2.02 14.92
CA ALA A 287 15.36 1.57 15.71
C ALA A 287 16.12 2.72 16.41
N ARG A 288 15.92 3.99 16.00
CA ARG A 288 16.45 5.16 16.73
C ARG A 288 15.73 5.40 18.07
N ARG A 289 14.52 4.87 18.26
CA ARG A 289 13.78 4.96 19.51
C ARG A 289 14.36 3.97 20.53
N PRO A 290 14.73 4.41 21.75
CA PRO A 290 15.41 3.54 22.73
C PRO A 290 14.61 2.28 23.09
N GLU A 291 13.28 2.41 23.16
CA GLU A 291 12.37 1.30 23.46
C GLU A 291 12.33 0.25 22.35
N VAL A 292 12.31 0.67 21.07
CA VAL A 292 12.36 -0.23 19.92
C VAL A 292 13.72 -0.91 19.84
N ARG A 293 14.81 -0.15 19.98
CA ARG A 293 16.17 -0.69 19.95
C ARG A 293 16.35 -1.79 20.99
N ARG A 294 15.94 -1.57 22.25
CA ARG A 294 16.01 -2.60 23.30
C ARG A 294 15.25 -3.88 22.94
N ARG A 295 14.09 -3.76 22.24
CA ARG A 295 13.35 -4.93 21.77
C ARG A 295 14.06 -5.68 20.66
N LEU A 296 14.77 -4.97 19.80
CA LEU A 296 15.51 -5.55 18.67
C LEU A 296 16.88 -6.13 19.09
N GLU A 297 17.47 -5.67 20.19
CA GLU A 297 18.73 -6.20 20.74
C GLU A 297 18.56 -7.62 21.33
N ALA A 298 17.39 -7.93 21.89
CA ALA A 298 17.10 -9.24 22.48
C ALA A 298 15.65 -9.69 22.13
N PRO A 299 15.34 -9.89 20.84
CA PRO A 299 14.01 -10.33 20.44
C PRO A 299 13.80 -11.78 20.91
N PRO A 300 12.56 -12.16 21.26
CA PRO A 300 12.26 -13.56 21.49
C PRO A 300 12.47 -14.36 20.20
N PRO A 301 12.79 -15.66 20.29
CA PRO A 301 12.97 -16.50 19.12
C PRO A 301 11.67 -16.60 18.33
N LEU A 302 11.77 -16.51 17.01
CA LEU A 302 10.67 -16.72 16.08
C LEU A 302 10.73 -18.16 15.51
N PRO A 303 9.61 -18.72 15.05
CA PRO A 303 9.63 -20.03 14.41
C PRO A 303 10.45 -20.00 13.11
N ALA A 304 11.27 -21.04 12.89
CA ALA A 304 12.11 -21.13 11.70
C ALA A 304 11.31 -21.24 10.39
N ILE A 305 10.01 -21.63 10.48
CA ILE A 305 9.09 -21.67 9.35
C ILE A 305 8.63 -20.27 8.89
N LEU A 306 8.84 -19.24 9.72
CA LEU A 306 8.47 -17.87 9.39
C LEU A 306 9.67 -17.13 8.80
N ALA A 307 9.60 -16.82 7.52
CA ALA A 307 10.56 -15.95 6.85
C ALA A 307 9.83 -14.78 6.20
N ILE A 308 10.37 -13.58 6.38
CA ILE A 308 9.79 -12.33 5.87
C ILE A 308 10.90 -11.53 5.18
N ALA A 309 10.65 -11.10 3.97
CA ALA A 309 11.55 -10.23 3.20
C ALA A 309 10.79 -9.04 2.64
N ASP A 310 11.51 -7.96 2.32
CA ASP A 310 11.00 -6.88 1.49
C ASP A 310 11.73 -6.91 0.13
N ASP A 311 10.99 -7.13 -0.95
CA ASP A 311 11.54 -7.32 -2.30
C ASP A 311 10.85 -6.39 -3.32
N PRO A 312 11.34 -5.16 -3.51
CA PRO A 312 10.77 -4.24 -4.49
C PRO A 312 10.97 -4.68 -5.94
N THR A 313 11.83 -5.70 -6.20
CA THR A 313 12.15 -6.20 -7.52
C THR A 313 11.26 -7.37 -7.96
N ALA A 314 10.39 -7.85 -7.07
CA ALA A 314 9.47 -8.94 -7.38
C ALA A 314 8.56 -8.56 -8.57
N PRO A 315 8.42 -9.44 -9.57
CA PRO A 315 7.60 -9.17 -10.75
C PRO A 315 6.15 -8.83 -10.36
N GLY A 316 5.62 -7.76 -10.94
CA GLY A 316 4.25 -7.33 -10.69
C GLY A 316 3.98 -6.74 -9.30
N ALA A 317 4.99 -6.59 -8.43
CA ALA A 317 4.82 -6.01 -7.10
C ALA A 317 4.21 -4.61 -7.15
N TYR A 318 3.03 -4.40 -6.54
CA TYR A 318 2.33 -3.12 -6.55
C TYR A 318 3.14 -1.99 -5.89
N GLY A 319 3.94 -2.31 -4.87
CA GLY A 319 4.87 -1.40 -4.23
C GLY A 319 6.28 -1.40 -4.85
N GLY A 320 6.49 -2.16 -5.95
CA GLY A 320 7.80 -2.34 -6.58
C GLY A 320 8.39 -1.09 -7.22
N PHE A 321 9.71 -1.09 -7.41
CA PHE A 321 10.48 -0.06 -8.09
C PHE A 321 11.88 -0.58 -8.46
N GLN A 322 12.57 0.12 -9.36
CA GLN A 322 13.96 -0.20 -9.75
C GLN A 322 15.00 0.53 -8.87
N PHE A 323 14.66 1.70 -8.37
CA PHE A 323 15.42 2.46 -7.39
C PHE A 323 14.45 3.23 -6.48
N ASP A 324 14.87 3.48 -5.25
CA ASP A 324 14.07 4.22 -4.27
C ASP A 324 14.09 5.75 -4.51
N ASP A 325 13.37 6.49 -3.67
CA ASP A 325 13.26 7.96 -3.80
C ASP A 325 14.55 8.71 -3.42
N GLU A 326 15.60 8.00 -3.03
CA GLU A 326 16.98 8.49 -2.83
C GLU A 326 17.93 8.06 -3.95
N GLY A 327 17.42 7.38 -4.97
CA GLY A 327 18.18 6.90 -6.12
C GLY A 327 19.00 5.63 -5.84
N VAL A 328 18.78 4.95 -4.71
CA VAL A 328 19.47 3.70 -4.39
C VAL A 328 18.82 2.54 -5.15
N PRO A 329 19.60 1.69 -5.87
CA PRO A 329 19.06 0.53 -6.56
C PRO A 329 18.27 -0.37 -5.64
N ALA A 330 17.15 -0.88 -6.14
CA ALA A 330 16.34 -1.85 -5.45
C ALA A 330 17.06 -3.20 -5.30
N ALA A 331 16.96 -3.79 -4.10
CA ALA A 331 17.43 -5.14 -3.83
C ALA A 331 16.57 -5.79 -2.75
N PRO A 332 16.38 -7.12 -2.74
CA PRO A 332 15.70 -7.81 -1.66
C PRO A 332 16.42 -7.64 -0.32
N ILE A 333 15.66 -7.52 0.77
CA ILE A 333 16.18 -7.45 2.15
C ILE A 333 15.43 -8.47 2.99
N ALA A 334 16.16 -9.43 3.61
CA ALA A 334 15.59 -10.30 4.61
C ALA A 334 15.33 -9.52 5.90
N LEU A 335 14.10 -9.58 6.43
CA LEU A 335 13.69 -8.97 7.69
C LEU A 335 13.61 -10.00 8.81
N VAL A 336 13.10 -11.19 8.49
CA VAL A 336 13.04 -12.35 9.40
C VAL A 336 13.52 -13.56 8.63
N GLU A 337 14.50 -14.27 9.14
CA GLU A 337 15.06 -15.48 8.55
C GLU A 337 15.60 -16.42 9.62
N GLY A 338 15.38 -17.74 9.45
CA GLY A 338 15.90 -18.76 10.36
C GLY A 338 15.52 -18.53 11.84
N GLY A 339 14.31 -18.01 12.09
CA GLY A 339 13.83 -17.74 13.46
C GLY A 339 14.42 -16.48 14.12
N ARG A 340 15.03 -15.58 13.34
CA ARG A 340 15.69 -14.37 13.84
C ARG A 340 15.33 -13.15 13.01
N ILE A 341 15.40 -11.98 13.63
CA ILE A 341 15.38 -10.71 12.91
C ILE A 341 16.72 -10.59 12.17
N ALA A 342 16.68 -10.54 10.85
CA ALA A 342 17.84 -10.55 9.96
C ALA A 342 18.25 -9.14 9.51
N GLY A 343 17.30 -8.21 9.41
CA GLY A 343 17.55 -6.88 8.89
C GLY A 343 16.49 -5.86 9.23
N ALA A 344 16.70 -4.65 8.75
CA ALA A 344 15.76 -3.55 8.87
C ALA A 344 15.70 -2.72 7.57
N LEU A 345 14.56 -2.13 7.31
CA LEU A 345 14.37 -1.17 6.21
C LEU A 345 15.13 0.11 6.54
N ALA A 346 16.04 0.54 5.67
CA ALA A 346 16.91 1.69 5.91
C ALA A 346 16.82 2.71 4.78
N ASP A 347 16.91 3.98 5.15
CA ASP A 347 17.13 5.11 4.28
C ASP A 347 18.62 5.54 4.30
N ARG A 348 18.98 6.48 3.45
CA ARG A 348 20.33 7.05 3.37
C ARG A 348 20.77 7.68 4.69
N ALA A 349 19.87 8.26 5.48
CA ALA A 349 20.16 8.89 6.75
C ALA A 349 20.64 7.89 7.82
N ALA A 350 20.33 6.61 7.66
CA ALA A 350 20.79 5.54 8.53
C ALA A 350 22.20 5.03 8.17
N GLY A 351 22.83 5.57 7.12
CA GLY A 351 24.13 5.10 6.64
C GLY A 351 24.08 3.77 5.90
N GLY A 352 22.90 3.23 5.64
CA GLY A 352 22.71 1.96 4.97
C GLY A 352 22.52 2.09 3.46
N SER A 353 22.89 1.06 2.71
CA SER A 353 22.63 0.92 1.28
C SER A 353 21.25 0.34 0.98
N GLY A 354 20.31 0.43 1.93
CA GLY A 354 19.11 -0.38 1.95
C GLY A 354 18.10 -0.15 0.81
N GLY A 355 18.18 0.96 0.09
CA GLY A 355 17.24 1.23 -1.00
C GLY A 355 15.77 1.23 -0.55
N ARG A 356 15.47 1.83 0.61
CA ARG A 356 14.12 1.91 1.18
C ARG A 356 13.73 3.32 1.61
N GLY A 357 14.45 4.33 1.13
CA GLY A 357 14.05 5.72 1.29
C GLY A 357 12.82 6.02 0.45
N ARG A 358 11.67 6.20 1.08
CA ARG A 358 10.38 6.42 0.40
C ARG A 358 9.75 7.73 0.84
N ARG A 359 9.14 8.42 -0.13
CA ARG A 359 8.42 9.67 0.09
C ARG A 359 6.93 9.48 -0.14
N PRO A 360 6.06 10.16 0.61
CA PRO A 360 4.69 10.38 0.17
C PRO A 360 4.72 11.46 -0.91
N GLY A 361 4.64 11.05 -2.19
CA GLY A 361 4.81 11.97 -3.33
C GLY A 361 6.17 12.65 -3.40
N HIS A 362 6.20 13.91 -3.89
CA HIS A 362 7.44 14.71 -3.93
C HIS A 362 7.56 15.70 -2.75
N VAL A 363 6.50 15.95 -1.99
CA VAL A 363 6.48 16.97 -0.92
C VAL A 363 6.83 16.43 0.47
N GLY A 364 6.70 15.12 0.69
CA GLY A 364 6.97 14.50 1.96
C GLY A 364 8.46 14.27 2.22
N ALA A 365 8.84 14.18 3.49
CA ALA A 365 10.18 13.77 3.87
C ALA A 365 10.45 12.31 3.48
N VAL A 366 11.71 11.98 3.21
CA VAL A 366 12.12 10.58 3.04
C VAL A 366 12.05 9.87 4.38
N GLU A 367 11.46 8.71 4.37
CA GLU A 367 11.40 7.79 5.50
C GLU A 367 11.67 6.37 5.04
N PRO A 368 12.33 5.54 5.85
CA PRO A 368 12.45 4.13 5.54
C PRO A 368 11.08 3.47 5.62
N ALA A 369 10.64 2.85 4.53
CA ALA A 369 9.33 2.22 4.45
C ALA A 369 9.36 0.94 3.62
N PRO A 370 8.48 -0.03 3.90
CA PRO A 370 8.35 -1.23 3.08
C PRO A 370 7.88 -0.90 1.67
N SER A 371 8.23 -1.78 0.75
CA SER A 371 7.85 -1.74 -0.65
C SER A 371 6.94 -2.90 -1.02
N HIS A 372 7.47 -4.11 -1.03
CA HIS A 372 6.76 -5.36 -1.27
C HIS A 372 7.21 -6.39 -0.24
N LEU A 373 6.50 -6.43 0.87
CA LEU A 373 6.75 -7.43 1.90
C LEU A 373 6.27 -8.81 1.42
N ARG A 374 7.08 -9.83 1.67
CA ARG A 374 6.77 -11.21 1.33
C ARG A 374 6.94 -12.11 2.54
N VAL A 375 5.88 -12.81 2.90
CA VAL A 375 5.97 -13.94 3.82
C VAL A 375 6.21 -15.19 2.99
N ALA A 376 7.28 -15.89 3.23
CA ALA A 376 7.60 -17.10 2.47
C ALA A 376 6.49 -18.14 2.63
N PRO A 377 6.06 -18.80 1.53
CA PRO A 377 5.06 -19.85 1.60
C PRO A 377 5.58 -21.07 2.38
N GLY A 378 4.68 -21.73 3.10
CA GLY A 378 4.93 -23.02 3.71
C GLY A 378 4.71 -24.18 2.73
N ALA A 379 4.79 -25.41 3.24
CA ALA A 379 4.57 -26.60 2.43
C ALA A 379 3.10 -27.07 2.39
N ALA A 380 2.35 -26.83 3.46
CA ALA A 380 0.99 -27.35 3.64
C ALA A 380 -0.07 -26.47 2.95
N PRO A 381 -1.15 -27.04 2.39
CA PRO A 381 -2.28 -26.27 1.91
C PRO A 381 -2.97 -25.56 3.09
N HIS A 382 -3.63 -24.41 2.84
CA HIS A 382 -4.29 -23.65 3.91
C HIS A 382 -5.34 -24.45 4.67
N ALA A 383 -6.00 -25.42 4.02
CA ALA A 383 -6.96 -26.31 4.68
C ALA A 383 -6.34 -27.12 5.84
N ALA A 384 -5.07 -27.48 5.73
CA ALA A 384 -4.38 -28.23 6.78
C ALA A 384 -4.10 -27.39 8.06
N LEU A 385 -4.26 -26.06 8.00
CA LEU A 385 -4.10 -25.17 9.16
C LEU A 385 -5.40 -25.03 9.96
N ARG A 386 -6.54 -25.50 9.44
CA ARG A 386 -7.90 -25.24 9.95
C ARG A 386 -8.41 -26.32 10.90
N ASP A 387 -7.59 -26.94 11.73
CA ASP A 387 -8.01 -28.01 12.63
C ASP A 387 -9.07 -27.55 13.64
N GLU A 388 -8.69 -26.74 14.60
CA GLU A 388 -9.57 -26.16 15.62
C GLU A 388 -9.25 -24.68 15.86
N GLY A 389 -10.20 -23.91 16.37
CA GLY A 389 -10.03 -22.51 16.76
C GLY A 389 -10.92 -21.56 15.98
N LEU A 390 -10.37 -20.44 15.54
CA LEU A 390 -11.07 -19.44 14.74
C LEU A 390 -10.32 -19.18 13.42
N LEU A 391 -11.05 -19.16 12.32
CA LEU A 391 -10.59 -18.55 11.09
C LEU A 391 -10.96 -17.06 11.14
N LEU A 392 -9.96 -16.19 11.24
CA LEU A 392 -10.13 -14.74 11.18
C LEU A 392 -9.96 -14.29 9.74
N GLU A 393 -10.89 -13.47 9.23
CA GLU A 393 -10.94 -13.10 7.82
C GLU A 393 -11.32 -11.63 7.64
N GLY A 394 -10.78 -11.03 6.58
CA GLY A 394 -11.06 -9.67 6.15
C GLY A 394 -10.42 -8.62 7.07
N ALA A 395 -9.26 -8.12 6.70
CA ALA A 395 -8.56 -7.12 7.51
C ALA A 395 -9.30 -5.78 7.50
N ILE A 396 -9.60 -5.23 8.68
CA ILE A 396 -10.15 -3.89 8.87
C ILE A 396 -9.15 -2.93 9.51
N GLY A 397 -7.88 -3.28 9.47
CA GLY A 397 -6.74 -2.50 9.92
C GLY A 397 -5.91 -3.21 10.96
N ALA A 398 -4.66 -2.78 11.06
CA ALA A 398 -3.72 -3.24 12.07
C ALA A 398 -2.92 -2.06 12.61
N ALA A 399 -2.59 -2.12 13.89
CA ALA A 399 -1.72 -1.16 14.56
C ALA A 399 -0.75 -1.88 15.49
N VAL A 400 0.49 -1.41 15.51
CA VAL A 400 1.52 -1.83 16.46
C VAL A 400 2.04 -0.60 17.17
N ASP A 401 1.96 -0.58 18.48
CA ASP A 401 2.60 0.43 19.31
C ASP A 401 4.09 0.15 19.38
N PRO A 402 4.95 1.02 18.86
CA PRO A 402 6.38 0.75 18.80
C PRO A 402 7.05 0.72 20.19
N GLY A 403 6.49 1.44 21.17
CA GLY A 403 7.02 1.48 22.54
C GLY A 403 6.75 0.19 23.31
N THR A 404 5.52 -0.28 23.28
CA THR A 404 5.10 -1.48 24.02
C THR A 404 5.20 -2.77 23.20
N GLY A 405 5.24 -2.68 21.85
CA GLY A 405 5.14 -3.82 20.94
C GLY A 405 3.73 -4.40 20.85
N ARG A 406 2.75 -3.77 21.49
CA ARG A 406 1.37 -4.24 21.46
C ARG A 406 0.79 -4.11 20.05
N ALA A 407 0.36 -5.23 19.51
CA ALA A 407 -0.33 -5.33 18.22
C ALA A 407 -1.82 -5.52 18.44
N VAL A 408 -2.62 -4.88 17.57
CA VAL A 408 -4.05 -5.09 17.45
C VAL A 408 -4.38 -5.20 15.98
N ILE A 409 -5.01 -6.30 15.58
CA ILE A 409 -5.38 -6.58 14.19
C ILE A 409 -6.89 -6.82 14.16
N GLY A 410 -7.60 -5.94 13.44
CA GLY A 410 -9.05 -6.06 13.28
C GLY A 410 -9.41 -7.00 12.14
N ALA A 411 -10.29 -7.94 12.42
CA ALA A 411 -10.91 -8.84 11.46
C ALA A 411 -12.39 -8.49 11.27
N ALA A 412 -12.83 -8.44 10.01
CA ALA A 412 -14.23 -8.20 9.70
C ALA A 412 -15.12 -9.32 10.27
N ARG A 413 -14.60 -10.56 10.25
CA ARG A 413 -15.30 -11.73 10.77
C ARG A 413 -14.37 -12.76 11.38
N ALA A 414 -14.96 -13.63 12.21
CA ALA A 414 -14.35 -14.87 12.67
C ALA A 414 -15.33 -16.02 12.45
N ARG A 415 -14.86 -17.14 11.92
CA ARG A 415 -15.61 -18.40 11.81
C ARG A 415 -15.05 -19.40 12.80
N GLU A 416 -15.92 -20.04 13.57
CA GLU A 416 -15.51 -21.13 14.46
C GLU A 416 -15.20 -22.39 13.65
N LEU A 417 -14.03 -23.00 13.92
CA LEU A 417 -13.56 -24.21 13.27
C LEU A 417 -13.62 -25.39 14.23
N LYS A 418 -14.03 -26.54 13.73
CA LYS A 418 -13.99 -27.80 14.44
C LYS A 418 -13.73 -28.96 13.46
N GLY A 419 -12.66 -29.71 13.69
CA GLY A 419 -12.26 -30.81 12.81
C GLY A 419 -11.99 -30.38 11.37
N GLY A 420 -11.41 -29.20 11.18
CA GLY A 420 -11.06 -28.66 9.86
C GLY A 420 -12.17 -27.85 9.16
N GLU A 421 -13.42 -27.94 9.62
CA GLU A 421 -14.57 -27.34 8.97
C GLU A 421 -15.20 -26.21 9.79
N PRO A 422 -15.78 -25.18 9.14
CA PRO A 422 -16.58 -24.16 9.83
C PRO A 422 -17.84 -24.77 10.48
N THR A 423 -18.08 -24.43 11.76
CA THR A 423 -19.29 -24.90 12.50
C THR A 423 -20.58 -24.17 12.11
N GLY A 424 -20.50 -23.20 11.20
CA GLY A 424 -21.60 -22.30 10.86
C GLY A 424 -21.73 -21.08 11.78
N ARG A 425 -21.00 -21.02 12.90
CA ARG A 425 -20.98 -19.82 13.76
C ARG A 425 -20.07 -18.76 13.18
N VAL A 426 -20.62 -17.57 13.00
CA VAL A 426 -19.91 -16.40 12.48
C VAL A 426 -20.03 -15.24 13.46
N TYR A 427 -18.91 -14.58 13.71
CA TYR A 427 -18.81 -13.41 14.57
C TYR A 427 -18.30 -12.23 13.75
N ALA A 428 -18.83 -11.04 13.96
CA ALA A 428 -18.41 -9.84 13.27
C ALA A 428 -17.54 -8.94 14.15
N ASP A 429 -16.71 -8.10 13.50
CA ASP A 429 -15.95 -7.05 14.17
C ASP A 429 -15.13 -7.59 15.37
N VAL A 430 -14.27 -8.55 15.14
CA VAL A 430 -13.36 -9.08 16.17
C VAL A 430 -11.96 -8.52 15.99
N GLU A 431 -11.16 -8.53 17.04
CA GLU A 431 -9.76 -8.16 16.95
C GLU A 431 -8.86 -9.16 17.68
N LEU A 432 -7.73 -9.49 17.03
CA LEU A 432 -6.64 -10.22 17.64
C LEU A 432 -5.69 -9.21 18.29
N ALA A 433 -5.38 -9.41 19.56
CA ALA A 433 -4.49 -8.54 20.34
C ALA A 433 -3.39 -9.34 21.04
N GLY A 434 -2.19 -8.76 21.12
CA GLY A 434 -1.05 -9.37 21.81
C GLY A 434 0.20 -8.53 21.66
N ASP A 435 1.34 -8.99 22.19
CA ASP A 435 2.66 -8.48 21.79
C ASP A 435 3.00 -9.03 20.41
N LEU A 436 3.51 -8.19 19.50
CA LEU A 436 3.80 -8.58 18.12
C LEU A 436 4.74 -9.78 18.04
N PHE A 437 5.84 -9.76 18.80
CA PHE A 437 6.80 -10.85 18.76
C PHE A 437 6.24 -12.13 19.38
N ALA A 438 5.35 -12.02 20.39
CA ALA A 438 4.65 -13.18 20.93
C ALA A 438 3.68 -13.77 19.89
N LEU A 439 2.91 -12.95 19.17
CA LEU A 439 2.02 -13.42 18.09
C LEU A 439 2.80 -14.10 16.96
N LEU A 440 3.92 -13.50 16.54
CA LEU A 440 4.79 -14.08 15.51
C LEU A 440 5.55 -15.31 16.03
N GLY A 441 5.98 -15.32 17.30
CA GLY A 441 6.66 -16.42 17.96
C GLY A 441 5.79 -17.67 18.13
N GLN A 442 4.47 -17.49 18.17
CA GLN A 442 3.51 -18.58 18.26
C GLN A 442 2.97 -19.07 16.91
N VAL A 443 3.55 -18.58 15.79
CA VAL A 443 3.19 -19.11 14.46
C VAL A 443 3.57 -20.58 14.37
N SER A 444 2.55 -21.44 14.30
CA SER A 444 2.68 -22.90 14.25
C SER A 444 2.41 -23.49 12.86
N GLY A 445 1.97 -22.66 11.91
CA GLY A 445 1.71 -23.06 10.55
C GLY A 445 1.71 -21.89 9.58
N VAL A 446 2.28 -22.14 8.39
CA VAL A 446 2.32 -21.23 7.26
C VAL A 446 1.79 -21.99 6.05
N ALA A 447 0.78 -21.46 5.36
CA ALA A 447 0.21 -22.11 4.19
C ALA A 447 1.09 -21.94 2.95
N ARG A 448 0.84 -22.79 1.95
CA ARG A 448 1.54 -22.75 0.65
C ARG A 448 1.01 -21.62 -0.24
N GLU A 449 -0.30 -21.44 -0.25
CA GLU A 449 -0.97 -20.48 -1.11
C GLU A 449 -0.78 -19.06 -0.58
N THR A 450 -0.26 -18.15 -1.41
CA THR A 450 -0.05 -16.73 -1.08
C THR A 450 -1.00 -15.84 -1.87
N VAL A 451 -1.30 -14.67 -1.32
CA VAL A 451 -2.06 -13.60 -1.97
C VAL A 451 -1.30 -12.29 -1.81
N ALA A 452 -1.07 -11.61 -2.93
CA ALA A 452 -0.50 -10.26 -2.92
C ALA A 452 -1.61 -9.22 -2.79
N LEU A 453 -1.48 -8.35 -1.79
CA LEU A 453 -2.45 -7.32 -1.43
C LEU A 453 -1.85 -5.93 -1.61
N PRO A 454 -2.54 -5.02 -2.28
CA PRO A 454 -2.09 -3.65 -2.42
C PRO A 454 -2.39 -2.84 -1.16
N TYR A 455 -1.46 -1.97 -0.78
CA TYR A 455 -1.64 -0.98 0.27
C TYR A 455 -1.26 0.41 -0.25
N ARG A 456 -1.99 1.40 0.19
CA ARG A 456 -1.72 2.79 -0.12
C ARG A 456 -1.88 3.64 1.13
N ASP A 457 -0.78 4.23 1.58
CA ASP A 457 -0.82 5.27 2.60
C ASP A 457 -0.97 6.63 1.94
N GLU A 458 -1.90 7.42 2.40
CA GLU A 458 -2.02 8.82 2.00
C GLU A 458 -1.47 9.71 3.12
N ALA A 459 -0.24 10.15 2.95
CA ALA A 459 0.37 11.13 3.84
C ALA A 459 0.49 12.48 3.10
N GLY A 460 -0.08 13.54 3.67
CA GLY A 460 -0.07 14.86 3.05
C GLY A 460 -0.81 14.94 1.71
N GLY A 461 -1.77 14.05 1.47
CA GLY A 461 -2.55 13.99 0.23
C GLY A 461 -1.82 13.33 -0.94
N GLU A 462 -0.66 12.70 -0.69
CA GLU A 462 0.13 11.96 -1.67
C GLU A 462 0.22 10.49 -1.27
N PRO A 463 0.01 9.56 -2.22
CA PRO A 463 0.07 8.14 -1.93
C PRO A 463 1.51 7.62 -1.89
N ARG A 464 1.75 6.71 -0.95
CA ARG A 464 2.90 5.81 -0.91
C ARG A 464 2.40 4.40 -1.15
N TRP A 465 2.81 3.79 -2.25
CA TRP A 465 2.38 2.44 -2.62
C TRP A 465 3.26 1.39 -1.98
N ARG A 466 2.66 0.35 -1.48
CA ARG A 466 3.31 -0.86 -1.02
C ARG A 466 2.39 -2.06 -1.25
N SER A 467 2.91 -3.23 -1.14
CA SER A 467 2.15 -4.47 -1.18
C SER A 467 2.71 -5.49 -0.19
N VAL A 468 1.87 -6.42 0.17
CA VAL A 468 2.28 -7.54 1.01
C VAL A 468 1.76 -8.83 0.39
N GLU A 469 2.65 -9.75 0.11
CA GLU A 469 2.33 -11.11 -0.27
C GLU A 469 2.37 -11.99 0.98
N ALA A 470 1.24 -12.56 1.35
CA ALA A 470 1.13 -13.38 2.55
C ALA A 470 0.29 -14.64 2.31
N PRO A 471 0.64 -15.76 2.97
CA PRO A 471 -0.20 -16.94 3.10
C PRO A 471 -1.15 -16.84 4.28
N HIS A 472 -2.00 -17.86 4.49
CA HIS A 472 -2.64 -18.06 5.78
C HIS A 472 -1.58 -18.38 6.84
N LEU A 473 -1.76 -17.82 8.04
CA LEU A 473 -0.89 -18.08 9.19
C LEU A 473 -1.71 -18.66 10.36
N ARG A 474 -1.26 -19.75 10.95
CA ARG A 474 -1.81 -20.28 12.21
C ARG A 474 -0.97 -19.76 13.37
N THR A 475 -1.61 -19.10 14.32
CA THR A 475 -0.98 -18.58 15.53
C THR A 475 -1.91 -18.67 16.73
N ARG A 476 -1.53 -18.09 17.86
CA ARG A 476 -2.35 -17.99 19.07
C ARG A 476 -2.31 -16.55 19.60
N GLY A 477 -3.43 -16.09 20.13
CA GLY A 477 -3.51 -14.78 20.77
C GLY A 477 -4.86 -14.52 21.40
N PHE A 478 -4.98 -13.37 22.07
CA PHE A 478 -6.22 -12.94 22.70
C PHE A 478 -7.15 -12.35 21.64
N VAL A 479 -8.31 -12.97 21.45
CA VAL A 479 -9.35 -12.51 20.52
C VAL A 479 -10.50 -11.94 21.31
N ARG A 480 -10.95 -10.74 20.91
CA ARG A 480 -12.06 -10.04 21.58
C ARG A 480 -12.98 -9.37 20.57
N ALA A 481 -14.19 -9.06 21.03
CA ALA A 481 -15.07 -8.18 20.27
C ALA A 481 -14.45 -6.79 20.13
N ARG A 482 -14.45 -6.23 18.91
CA ARG A 482 -13.94 -4.89 18.67
C ARG A 482 -14.88 -3.85 19.26
N ARG A 483 -14.41 -3.15 20.30
CA ARG A 483 -15.13 -2.00 20.86
C ARG A 483 -14.99 -0.82 19.89
N ARG A 484 -16.07 -0.46 19.22
CA ARG A 484 -16.09 0.79 18.44
C ARG A 484 -16.02 1.97 19.41
N ARG A 485 -15.09 2.89 19.20
CA ARG A 485 -15.16 4.17 19.88
C ARG A 485 -16.41 4.89 19.37
N ALA A 486 -17.27 5.26 20.30
CA ALA A 486 -18.48 6.05 20.06
C ALA A 486 -18.11 7.39 19.43
#